data_448cec4f3200a69012710fc90d23291d
#
_entry.id   448cec4f3200a69012710fc90d23291d
#
_cell.length_a   1.000
_cell.length_b   1.000
_cell.length_c   1.000
_cell.angle_alpha   90.00
_cell.angle_beta   90.00
_cell.angle_gamma   90.00
#
_symmetry.space_group_name_H-M   'P 1'
#
loop_
_entity.id
_entity.type
_entity.pdbx_description
1 polymer ?
#
loop_
_entity_poly.entity_id
_entity_poly.type
_entity_poly.pdbx_seq_one_letter_code
_entity_poly.pdbx_strand_id
1 'polypeptide(L)'
;MKTIYLDNNATTAVAPEVREAMLPYLTDLYGNPSSMHTFGGQVGRAVEEARERMAALLGAHPDEIIFTSCGSESDNAAIWSALQTQPEKRHLITTRVEHPAILNVAQYWERQGYRVTLLGVDNKGRLD
;
A
#
# COMPACT_ATOMS: atom_id res chain seq x y z
N MET A 1 -0.87 -17.96 30.73
CA MET A 1 0.34 -18.07 29.89
C MET A 1 0.51 -16.80 29.14
N LYS A 2 1.73 -16.22 29.03
CA LYS A 2 1.99 -15.07 28.18
C LYS A 2 2.22 -15.58 26.76
N THR A 3 1.44 -15.11 25.79
CA THR A 3 1.63 -15.43 24.37
C THR A 3 2.91 -14.79 23.86
N ILE A 4 3.76 -15.57 23.19
CA ILE A 4 4.93 -15.08 22.46
C ILE A 4 4.58 -15.11 20.96
N TYR A 5 4.44 -13.93 20.35
CA TYR A 5 4.08 -13.80 18.94
C TYR A 5 5.34 -13.48 18.12
N LEU A 6 5.65 -14.35 17.16
CA LEU A 6 6.87 -14.27 16.34
C LEU A 6 6.60 -14.06 14.84
N ASP A 7 5.35 -13.99 14.43
CA ASP A 7 4.94 -13.83 13.02
C ASP A 7 4.70 -12.36 12.67
N ASN A 8 5.69 -11.52 12.93
CA ASN A 8 5.59 -10.07 12.71
C ASN A 8 5.57 -9.67 11.22
N ASN A 9 5.90 -10.58 10.29
CA ASN A 9 5.72 -10.35 8.86
C ASN A 9 4.25 -10.41 8.44
N ALA A 10 3.43 -11.17 9.15
CA ALA A 10 1.99 -11.23 8.88
C ALA A 10 1.27 -10.00 9.44
N THR A 11 1.55 -9.66 10.71
CA THR A 11 0.94 -8.49 11.36
C THR A 11 1.73 -8.08 12.61
N THR A 12 1.52 -6.86 13.07
CA THR A 12 2.11 -6.32 14.30
C THR A 12 1.02 -5.66 15.14
N ALA A 13 1.27 -5.53 16.45
CA ALA A 13 0.41 -4.72 17.30
C ALA A 13 0.48 -3.23 16.85
N VAL A 14 -0.67 -2.56 16.91
CA VAL A 14 -0.71 -1.11 16.68
C VAL A 14 0.05 -0.43 17.83
N ALA A 15 1.00 0.46 17.48
CA ALA A 15 1.74 1.21 18.47
C ALA A 15 0.78 2.07 19.33
N PRO A 16 1.01 2.21 20.64
CA PRO A 16 0.12 2.98 21.51
C PRO A 16 -0.12 4.41 21.01
N GLU A 17 0.90 5.08 20.51
CA GLU A 17 0.84 6.44 19.98
C GLU A 17 -0.05 6.53 18.72
N VAL A 18 0.02 5.51 17.87
CA VAL A 18 -0.83 5.40 16.68
C VAL A 18 -2.29 5.19 17.08
N ARG A 19 -2.54 4.28 18.02
CA ARG A 19 -3.89 4.05 18.56
C ARG A 19 -4.50 5.34 19.11
N GLU A 20 -3.76 6.05 19.95
CA GLU A 20 -4.24 7.32 20.53
C GLU A 20 -4.52 8.37 19.45
N ALA A 21 -3.68 8.45 18.42
CA ALA A 21 -3.89 9.36 17.30
C ALA A 21 -5.12 9.00 16.44
N MET A 22 -5.51 7.72 16.39
CA MET A 22 -6.68 7.25 15.64
C MET A 22 -8.01 7.48 16.38
N LEU A 23 -8.02 7.43 17.73
CA LEU A 23 -9.26 7.46 18.53
C LEU A 23 -10.19 8.64 18.20
N PRO A 24 -9.72 9.89 18.04
CA PRO A 24 -10.59 11.02 17.71
C PRO A 24 -11.38 10.82 16.41
N TYR A 25 -10.83 10.13 15.42
CA TYR A 25 -11.48 9.88 14.13
C TYR A 25 -12.53 8.77 14.18
N LEU A 26 -12.55 7.97 15.25
CA LEU A 26 -13.57 6.95 15.50
C LEU A 26 -14.76 7.48 16.33
N THR A 27 -14.60 8.63 16.97
CA THR A 27 -15.59 9.17 17.93
C THR A 27 -16.05 10.58 17.59
N ASP A 28 -15.14 11.54 17.55
CA ASP A 28 -15.46 12.97 17.48
C ASP A 28 -15.29 13.55 16.07
N LEU A 29 -14.31 13.09 15.31
CA LEU A 29 -13.92 13.59 13.99
C LEU A 29 -14.24 12.58 12.87
N TYR A 30 -15.46 12.05 12.87
CA TYR A 30 -15.93 11.04 11.91
C TYR A 30 -16.52 11.63 10.62
N GLY A 31 -16.36 12.93 10.38
CA GLY A 31 -16.90 13.61 9.20
C GLY A 31 -16.33 13.10 7.89
N ASN A 32 -17.13 13.18 6.83
CA ASN A 32 -16.63 12.88 5.49
C ASN A 32 -15.65 13.97 5.04
N PRO A 33 -14.38 13.66 4.73
CA PRO A 33 -13.38 14.65 4.31
C PRO A 33 -13.74 15.40 3.02
N SER A 34 -14.62 14.85 2.18
CA SER A 34 -15.08 15.48 0.94
C SER A 34 -16.28 16.41 1.13
N SER A 35 -16.84 16.52 2.34
CA SER A 35 -17.97 17.40 2.61
C SER A 35 -17.53 18.87 2.71
N MET A 36 -18.34 19.77 2.13
CA MET A 36 -18.03 21.22 2.10
C MET A 36 -18.31 21.98 3.41
N HIS A 37 -18.96 21.35 4.38
CA HIS A 37 -19.21 21.97 5.68
C HIS A 37 -18.00 21.86 6.62
N THR A 38 -17.95 22.68 7.66
CA THR A 38 -16.82 22.81 8.60
C THR A 38 -16.39 21.48 9.21
N PHE A 39 -17.33 20.61 9.59
CA PHE A 39 -17.03 19.33 10.21
C PHE A 39 -16.28 18.38 9.27
N GLY A 40 -16.70 18.28 8.00
CA GLY A 40 -15.97 17.52 6.98
C GLY A 40 -14.61 18.15 6.66
N GLY A 41 -14.55 19.48 6.56
CA GLY A 41 -13.31 20.21 6.28
C GLY A 41 -12.23 20.04 7.35
N GLN A 42 -12.60 19.81 8.61
CA GLN A 42 -11.62 19.49 9.67
C GLN A 42 -10.95 18.13 9.41
N VAL A 43 -11.74 17.14 9.03
CA VAL A 43 -11.22 15.81 8.69
C VAL A 43 -10.39 15.86 7.40
N GLY A 44 -10.85 16.62 6.39
CA GLY A 44 -10.10 16.83 5.15
C GLY A 44 -8.71 17.40 5.38
N ARG A 45 -8.59 18.42 6.24
CA ARG A 45 -7.27 18.96 6.61
C ARG A 45 -6.36 17.93 7.28
N ALA A 46 -6.90 17.11 8.18
CA ALA A 46 -6.11 16.07 8.83
C ALA A 46 -5.58 15.03 7.83
N VAL A 47 -6.37 14.68 6.81
CA VAL A 47 -5.91 13.79 5.71
C VAL A 47 -4.81 14.45 4.90
N GLU A 48 -4.94 15.74 4.55
CA GLU A 48 -3.90 16.46 3.79
C GLU A 48 -2.61 16.64 4.59
N GLU A 49 -2.69 16.98 5.87
CA GLU A 49 -1.52 17.04 6.75
C GLU A 49 -0.80 15.68 6.84
N ALA A 50 -1.54 14.58 6.90
CA ALA A 50 -0.95 13.24 6.87
C ALA A 50 -0.26 12.95 5.53
N ARG A 51 -0.86 13.38 4.41
CA ARG A 51 -0.30 13.27 3.07
C ARG A 51 1.00 14.06 2.93
N GLU A 52 1.01 15.31 3.38
CA GLU A 52 2.20 16.17 3.37
C GLU A 52 3.36 15.55 4.18
N ARG A 53 3.06 15.02 5.37
CA ARG A 53 4.06 14.33 6.21
C ARG A 53 4.63 13.09 5.53
N MET A 54 3.79 12.28 4.90
CA MET A 54 4.25 11.10 4.16
C MET A 54 5.08 11.50 2.95
N ALA A 55 4.67 12.52 2.20
CA ALA A 55 5.42 13.05 1.08
C ALA A 55 6.81 13.55 1.51
N ALA A 56 6.87 14.33 2.58
CA ALA A 56 8.13 14.84 3.12
C ALA A 56 9.07 13.69 3.56
N LEU A 57 8.54 12.64 4.19
CA LEU A 57 9.31 11.46 4.60
C LEU A 57 9.92 10.71 3.41
N LEU A 58 9.18 10.64 2.29
CA LEU A 58 9.58 9.92 1.09
C LEU A 58 10.36 10.80 0.09
N GLY A 59 10.47 12.10 0.34
CA GLY A 59 11.05 13.07 -0.62
C GLY A 59 10.20 13.24 -1.87
N ALA A 60 8.87 13.08 -1.75
CA ALA A 60 7.90 13.17 -2.82
C ALA A 60 7.04 14.45 -2.70
N HIS A 61 6.26 14.76 -3.75
CA HIS A 61 5.23 15.78 -3.69
C HIS A 61 3.93 15.20 -3.08
N PRO A 62 3.12 15.96 -2.32
CA PRO A 62 1.87 15.46 -1.75
C PRO A 62 0.92 14.81 -2.77
N ASP A 63 0.86 15.32 -3.99
CA ASP A 63 0.02 14.78 -5.08
C ASP A 63 0.49 13.39 -5.58
N GLU A 64 1.71 12.97 -5.21
CA GLU A 64 2.24 11.65 -5.54
C GLU A 64 1.88 10.59 -4.48
N ILE A 65 1.24 10.99 -3.38
CA ILE A 65 0.85 10.09 -2.30
C ILE A 65 -0.60 9.64 -2.48
N ILE A 66 -0.80 8.35 -2.56
CA ILE A 66 -2.13 7.72 -2.62
C ILE A 66 -2.31 6.84 -1.39
N PHE A 67 -3.30 7.16 -0.56
CA PHE A 67 -3.70 6.28 0.55
C PHE A 67 -4.59 5.15 0.02
N THR A 68 -4.27 3.93 0.40
CA THR A 68 -5.00 2.72 0.04
C THR A 68 -5.49 2.00 1.29
N SER A 69 -6.42 1.07 1.14
CA SER A 69 -6.98 0.31 2.26
C SER A 69 -6.00 -0.73 2.81
N CYS A 70 -5.06 -1.21 1.99
CA CYS A 70 -4.09 -2.24 2.38
C CYS A 70 -2.97 -2.37 1.34
N GLY A 71 -1.92 -3.12 1.70
CA GLY A 71 -0.79 -3.41 0.81
C GLY A 71 -1.20 -4.10 -0.48
N SER A 72 -2.18 -5.02 -0.45
CA SER A 72 -2.67 -5.69 -1.67
C SER A 72 -3.28 -4.71 -2.67
N GLU A 73 -4.00 -3.69 -2.21
CA GLU A 73 -4.50 -2.63 -3.07
C GLU A 73 -3.36 -1.80 -3.65
N SER A 74 -2.38 -1.42 -2.83
CA SER A 74 -1.20 -0.68 -3.27
C SER A 74 -0.43 -1.41 -4.35
N ASP A 75 -0.13 -2.69 -4.13
CA ASP A 75 0.60 -3.55 -5.07
C ASP A 75 -0.14 -3.66 -6.41
N ASN A 76 -1.44 -3.91 -6.36
CA ASN A 76 -2.26 -3.99 -7.55
C ASN A 76 -2.31 -2.65 -8.28
N ALA A 77 -2.57 -1.55 -7.58
CA ALA A 77 -2.63 -0.22 -8.17
C ALA A 77 -1.31 0.15 -8.86
N ALA A 78 -0.17 -0.13 -8.23
CA ALA A 78 1.14 0.16 -8.78
C ALA A 78 1.40 -0.61 -10.08
N ILE A 79 1.14 -1.94 -10.09
CA ILE A 79 1.35 -2.77 -11.29
C ILE A 79 0.41 -2.35 -12.42
N TRP A 80 -0.89 -2.20 -12.12
CA TRP A 80 -1.88 -1.77 -13.11
C TRP A 80 -1.55 -0.41 -13.72
N SER A 81 -1.22 0.58 -12.89
CA SER A 81 -0.85 1.92 -13.36
C SER A 81 0.38 1.88 -14.26
N ALA A 82 1.43 1.16 -13.85
CA ALA A 82 2.65 1.06 -14.64
C ALA A 82 2.41 0.43 -16.02
N LEU A 83 1.61 -0.62 -16.09
CA LEU A 83 1.31 -1.31 -17.35
C LEU A 83 0.34 -0.53 -18.24
N GLN A 84 -0.59 0.24 -17.67
CA GLN A 84 -1.52 1.08 -18.45
C GLN A 84 -0.87 2.35 -18.98
N THR A 85 0.03 2.97 -18.21
CA THR A 85 0.72 4.20 -18.63
C THR A 85 1.86 3.93 -19.59
N GLN A 86 2.34 2.69 -19.70
CA GLN A 86 3.45 2.28 -20.58
C GLN A 86 3.04 1.05 -21.41
N PRO A 87 2.06 1.18 -22.32
CA PRO A 87 1.45 0.05 -23.03
C PRO A 87 2.41 -0.71 -23.95
N GLU A 88 3.52 -0.09 -24.32
CA GLU A 88 4.61 -0.69 -25.09
C GLU A 88 5.47 -1.65 -24.25
N LYS A 89 5.47 -1.50 -22.92
CA LYS A 89 6.24 -2.34 -21.99
C LYS A 89 5.37 -3.53 -21.54
N ARG A 90 5.53 -4.65 -22.23
CA ARG A 90 4.71 -5.85 -22.00
C ARG A 90 5.47 -6.99 -21.33
N HIS A 91 6.45 -6.67 -20.49
CA HIS A 91 7.23 -7.67 -19.76
C HIS A 91 7.27 -7.30 -18.28
N LEU A 92 6.65 -8.12 -17.45
CA LEU A 92 6.68 -8.05 -16.00
C LEU A 92 7.72 -9.02 -15.47
N ILE A 93 8.63 -8.54 -14.63
CA ILE A 93 9.67 -9.35 -13.98
C ILE A 93 9.45 -9.23 -12.47
N THR A 94 9.32 -10.37 -11.80
CA THR A 94 9.17 -10.43 -10.34
C THR A 94 9.80 -11.71 -9.80
N THR A 95 9.68 -11.99 -8.51
CA THR A 95 10.25 -13.19 -7.89
C THR A 95 9.22 -14.28 -7.66
N ARG A 96 9.68 -15.51 -7.44
CA ARG A 96 8.82 -16.66 -7.09
C ARG A 96 8.33 -16.62 -5.65
N VAL A 97 8.94 -15.78 -4.81
CA VAL A 97 8.68 -15.70 -3.36
C VAL A 97 7.85 -14.48 -2.96
N GLU A 98 7.23 -13.83 -3.93
CA GLU A 98 6.36 -12.69 -3.71
C GLU A 98 5.07 -13.08 -2.97
N HIS A 99 4.48 -12.07 -2.33
CA HIS A 99 3.14 -12.21 -1.76
C HIS A 99 2.10 -12.53 -2.86
N PRO A 100 1.04 -13.29 -2.56
CA PRO A 100 -0.03 -13.58 -3.52
C PRO A 100 -0.64 -12.36 -4.24
N ALA A 101 -0.65 -11.19 -3.61
CA ALA A 101 -1.10 -9.95 -4.23
C ALA A 101 -0.31 -9.59 -5.50
N ILE A 102 0.98 -9.89 -5.53
CA ILE A 102 1.85 -9.70 -6.71
C ILE A 102 1.73 -10.88 -7.68
N LEU A 103 1.82 -12.13 -7.18
CA LEU A 103 1.80 -13.31 -8.04
C LEU A 103 0.49 -13.46 -8.81
N ASN A 104 -0.66 -13.19 -8.16
CA ASN A 104 -1.96 -13.28 -8.81
C ASN A 104 -2.14 -12.23 -9.92
N VAL A 105 -1.64 -11.01 -9.69
CA VAL A 105 -1.63 -9.95 -10.71
C VAL A 105 -0.71 -10.31 -11.88
N ALA A 106 0.47 -10.84 -11.59
CA ALA A 106 1.39 -11.29 -12.63
C ALA A 106 0.74 -12.39 -13.51
N GLN A 107 0.10 -13.40 -12.90
CA GLN A 107 -0.65 -14.44 -13.62
C GLN A 107 -1.83 -13.88 -14.43
N TYR A 108 -2.53 -12.88 -13.91
CA TYR A 108 -3.59 -12.22 -14.66
C TYR A 108 -3.03 -11.59 -15.95
N TRP A 109 -1.97 -10.79 -15.85
CA TRP A 109 -1.38 -10.13 -16.99
C TRP A 109 -0.73 -11.10 -17.98
N GLU A 110 -0.19 -12.23 -17.51
CA GLU A 110 0.29 -13.31 -18.39
C GLU A 110 -0.85 -13.83 -19.27
N ARG A 111 -2.04 -14.07 -18.69
CA ARG A 111 -3.24 -14.47 -19.46
C ARG A 111 -3.74 -13.38 -20.43
N GLN A 112 -3.40 -12.11 -20.19
CA GLN A 112 -3.65 -11.00 -21.09
C GLN A 112 -2.55 -10.84 -22.18
N GLY A 113 -1.63 -11.79 -22.29
CA GLY A 113 -0.58 -11.82 -23.31
C GLY A 113 0.66 -10.99 -22.97
N TYR A 114 0.84 -10.62 -21.72
CA TYR A 114 2.11 -10.06 -21.24
C TYR A 114 3.13 -11.18 -20.97
N ARG A 115 4.39 -10.88 -21.24
CA ARG A 115 5.47 -11.76 -20.80
C ARG A 115 5.65 -11.60 -19.29
N VAL A 116 5.70 -12.73 -18.56
CA VAL A 116 6.01 -12.74 -17.12
C VAL A 116 7.26 -13.58 -16.90
N THR A 117 8.21 -13.03 -16.15
CA THR A 117 9.41 -13.76 -15.71
C THR A 117 9.43 -13.80 -14.19
N LEU A 118 9.36 -15.00 -13.64
CA LEU A 118 9.48 -15.26 -12.20
C LEU A 118 10.92 -15.68 -11.89
N LEU A 119 11.68 -14.79 -11.28
CA LEU A 119 13.06 -15.05 -10.88
C LEU A 119 13.11 -16.02 -9.69
N GLY A 120 14.05 -16.95 -9.73
CA GLY A 120 14.37 -17.82 -8.60
C GLY A 120 15.14 -17.07 -7.52
N VAL A 121 15.16 -17.65 -6.33
CA VAL A 121 15.97 -17.15 -5.22
C VAL A 121 16.74 -18.30 -4.58
N ASP A 122 17.81 -17.99 -3.86
CA ASP A 122 18.56 -18.96 -3.08
C ASP A 122 17.77 -19.44 -1.84
N ASN A 123 18.37 -20.33 -1.04
CA ASN A 123 17.77 -20.87 0.18
C ASN A 123 17.61 -19.84 1.32
N LYS A 124 18.08 -18.62 1.12
CA LYS A 124 17.92 -17.46 2.03
C LYS A 124 16.97 -16.40 1.47
N GLY A 125 16.32 -16.68 0.32
CA GLY A 125 15.40 -15.76 -0.34
C GLY A 125 16.08 -14.63 -1.12
N ARG A 126 17.37 -14.71 -1.43
CA ARG A 126 18.10 -13.67 -2.15
C ARG A 126 18.12 -13.98 -3.65
N LEU A 127 18.01 -12.95 -4.46
CA LEU A 127 18.26 -13.01 -5.91
C LEU A 127 19.76 -13.20 -6.15
N ASP A 128 20.10 -13.95 -7.20
CA ASP A 128 21.47 -14.06 -7.73
C ASP A 128 21.86 -12.80 -8.50
#